data_6591473c9230333de64b28e6fee1c4ad
#
_entry.id   6591473c9230333de64b28e6fee1c4ad
#
_cell.length_a   1.000
_cell.length_b   1.000
_cell.length_c   1.000
_cell.angle_alpha   90.00
_cell.angle_beta   90.00
_cell.angle_gamma   90.00
#
_symmetry.space_group_name_H-M   'P 1'
#
loop_
_entity.id
_entity.type
_entity.pdbx_description
1 polymer ?
#
loop_
_entity_poly.entity_id
_entity_poly.type
_entity_poly.pdbx_seq_one_letter_code
_entity_poly.pdbx_strand_id
1 'polypeptide(L)'
;MFIPPNHKVRKVGRFLEALMENSQKAWNLGEHASIDEQVVLCNSRKCSYKQVLKHKKYNGILLYSVNDPVTGYTFAFEADRRNNEEGGRPGFAMRLCEYISGEWRRVWMDSVFPTIRGLEAMYDMGIYGGGTIKHIMGFPAELDELKRGMGDKNPVLKKGEYEWRMAPMKAKADGTERKAAFLGVIWHDVGYAKVATTCHQPDATTVKRRESGIQGRVDHPCLDNISEYNKNMGGTDQCDQLRQLQHHRQTVRGHRCTIGGKKGTSTVTLWANSQT
;
A
#
# COMPACT_ATOMS: atom_id res chain seq x y z
N MET A 1 12.15 16.77 1.75
CA MET A 1 11.18 16.93 0.62
C MET A 1 11.18 18.40 0.16
N PHE A 2 11.65 18.68 -1.06
CA PHE A 2 11.68 20.05 -1.57
C PHE A 2 10.30 20.44 -2.13
N ILE A 3 9.60 21.37 -1.48
CA ILE A 3 8.33 21.91 -1.98
C ILE A 3 8.61 23.21 -2.70
N PRO A 4 8.42 23.30 -4.03
CA PRO A 4 8.66 24.51 -4.79
C PRO A 4 7.91 25.72 -4.24
N PRO A 5 8.46 26.96 -4.35
CA PRO A 5 7.87 28.18 -3.76
C PRO A 5 6.42 28.47 -4.17
N ASN A 6 6.02 28.06 -5.38
CA ASN A 6 4.69 28.31 -5.94
C ASN A 6 3.71 27.13 -5.73
N HIS A 7 4.10 26.11 -4.95
CA HIS A 7 3.29 24.92 -4.77
C HIS A 7 2.10 25.20 -3.83
N LYS A 8 0.91 24.71 -4.21
CA LYS A 8 -0.34 24.91 -3.45
C LYS A 8 -0.32 24.34 -2.03
N VAL A 9 0.58 23.38 -1.72
CA VAL A 9 0.77 22.77 -0.38
C VAL A 9 1.70 23.56 0.52
N ARG A 10 2.35 24.61 0.02
CA ARG A 10 3.36 25.35 0.80
C ARG A 10 2.90 25.74 2.21
N LYS A 11 1.61 26.05 2.37
CA LYS A 11 1.05 26.44 3.67
C LYS A 11 1.00 25.30 4.71
N VAL A 12 0.88 24.07 4.27
CA VAL A 12 0.81 22.88 5.15
C VAL A 12 2.04 21.97 5.01
N GLY A 13 2.94 22.25 4.06
CA GLY A 13 4.10 21.41 3.77
C GLY A 13 4.98 21.18 4.98
N ARG A 14 5.38 22.24 5.67
CA ARG A 14 6.19 22.15 6.90
C ARG A 14 5.49 21.36 8.01
N PHE A 15 4.17 21.50 8.12
CA PHE A 15 3.40 20.73 9.08
C PHE A 15 3.41 19.23 8.74
N LEU A 16 3.21 18.88 7.47
CA LEU A 16 3.24 17.49 7.01
C LEU A 16 4.64 16.88 7.15
N GLU A 17 5.69 17.65 6.86
CA GLU A 17 7.08 17.25 7.08
C GLU A 17 7.35 16.96 8.58
N ALA A 18 7.00 17.90 9.45
CA ALA A 18 7.16 17.71 10.89
C ALA A 18 6.33 16.54 11.43
N LEU A 19 5.11 16.34 10.91
CA LEU A 19 4.27 15.22 11.29
C LEU A 19 4.92 13.90 10.90
N MET A 20 5.47 13.80 9.68
CA MET A 20 6.12 12.59 9.19
C MET A 20 7.41 12.30 9.98
N GLU A 21 8.25 13.32 10.22
CA GLU A 21 9.45 13.17 11.05
C GLU A 21 9.12 12.68 12.47
N ASN A 22 8.08 13.25 13.08
CA ASN A 22 7.64 12.83 14.41
C ASN A 22 7.06 11.41 14.39
N SER A 23 6.31 11.03 13.36
CA SER A 23 5.84 9.66 13.19
C SER A 23 7.00 8.66 13.16
N GLN A 24 8.05 8.96 12.43
CA GLN A 24 9.23 8.10 12.33
C GLN A 24 10.03 8.03 13.65
N LYS A 25 10.11 9.14 14.39
CA LYS A 25 10.77 9.19 15.70
C LYS A 25 9.99 8.46 16.79
N ALA A 26 8.66 8.48 16.70
CA ALA A 26 7.77 7.92 17.72
C ALA A 26 7.58 6.41 17.59
N TRP A 27 7.90 5.81 16.45
CA TRP A 27 7.62 4.41 16.17
C TRP A 27 8.81 3.70 15.54
N ASN A 28 9.13 2.53 16.06
CA ASN A 28 10.08 1.62 15.43
C ASN A 28 9.31 0.60 14.60
N LEU A 29 9.36 0.76 13.28
CA LEU A 29 8.67 -0.13 12.34
C LEU A 29 9.24 -1.55 12.46
N GLY A 30 8.36 -2.54 12.56
CA GLY A 30 8.75 -3.94 12.64
C GLY A 30 9.33 -4.51 11.34
N GLU A 31 9.45 -5.83 11.28
CA GLU A 31 9.94 -6.55 10.10
C GLU A 31 9.04 -6.37 8.87
N HIS A 32 7.74 -6.24 9.09
CA HIS A 32 6.75 -6.09 8.02
C HIS A 32 6.23 -4.67 7.93
N ALA A 33 5.96 -4.24 6.70
CA ALA A 33 5.26 -2.99 6.39
C ALA A 33 4.24 -3.23 5.26
N SER A 34 3.20 -2.42 5.21
CA SER A 34 2.26 -2.39 4.08
C SER A 34 2.26 -1.02 3.42
N ILE A 35 2.18 -0.99 2.09
CA ILE A 35 1.97 0.24 1.31
C ILE A 35 0.63 0.16 0.61
N ASP A 36 -0.24 1.16 0.86
CA ASP A 36 -1.55 1.24 0.23
C ASP A 36 -2.09 2.67 0.18
N GLU A 37 -3.24 2.84 -0.49
CA GLU A 37 -3.98 4.09 -0.63
C GLU A 37 -4.84 4.37 0.61
N GLN A 38 -4.63 5.53 1.21
CA GLN A 38 -5.41 6.05 2.32
C GLN A 38 -6.17 7.31 1.91
N VAL A 39 -7.42 7.46 2.34
CA VAL A 39 -8.22 8.66 2.05
C VAL A 39 -8.51 9.44 3.31
N VAL A 40 -8.04 10.68 3.38
CA VAL A 40 -8.40 11.60 4.45
C VAL A 40 -9.60 12.44 4.01
N LEU A 41 -10.72 12.29 4.73
CA LEU A 41 -11.95 13.01 4.43
C LEU A 41 -11.70 14.53 4.39
N CYS A 42 -12.12 15.16 3.30
CA CYS A 42 -12.03 16.61 3.13
C CYS A 42 -13.35 17.19 2.65
N ASN A 43 -14.05 17.89 3.54
CA ASN A 43 -15.32 18.54 3.23
C ASN A 43 -15.15 19.93 2.60
N SER A 44 -13.95 20.50 2.59
CA SER A 44 -13.69 21.82 2.03
C SER A 44 -13.93 21.84 0.52
N ARG A 45 -14.69 22.82 0.04
CA ARG A 45 -14.88 23.08 -1.40
C ARG A 45 -13.66 23.78 -2.03
N LYS A 46 -12.80 24.39 -1.21
CA LYS A 46 -11.60 25.13 -1.66
C LYS A 46 -10.32 24.31 -1.58
N CYS A 47 -10.39 23.06 -1.16
CA CYS A 47 -9.21 22.19 -1.08
C CYS A 47 -8.80 21.72 -2.48
N SER A 48 -7.68 22.19 -2.97
CA SER A 48 -7.16 21.83 -4.29
C SER A 48 -6.68 20.37 -4.42
N TYR A 49 -6.48 19.67 -3.31
CA TYR A 49 -6.06 18.26 -3.24
C TYR A 49 -7.23 17.30 -3.12
N LYS A 50 -8.43 17.83 -2.86
CA LYS A 50 -9.62 16.99 -2.74
C LYS A 50 -9.89 16.29 -4.05
N GLN A 51 -9.98 14.97 -3.98
CA GLN A 51 -10.29 14.10 -5.10
C GLN A 51 -11.68 13.49 -4.92
N VAL A 52 -12.37 13.29 -6.06
CA VAL A 52 -13.57 12.48 -6.15
C VAL A 52 -13.12 11.06 -6.51
N LEU A 53 -13.18 10.17 -5.54
CA LEU A 53 -12.71 8.79 -5.71
C LEU A 53 -13.93 7.89 -5.94
N LYS A 54 -14.16 7.51 -7.21
CA LYS A 54 -15.34 6.73 -7.63
C LYS A 54 -15.52 5.40 -6.88
N HIS A 55 -14.43 4.82 -6.39
CA HIS A 55 -14.41 3.52 -5.70
C HIS A 55 -14.27 3.62 -4.18
N LYS A 56 -14.15 4.82 -3.63
CA LYS A 56 -14.05 5.04 -2.18
C LYS A 56 -15.32 5.72 -1.68
N LYS A 57 -15.72 5.39 -0.46
CA LYS A 57 -16.94 5.90 0.18
C LYS A 57 -16.95 7.42 0.36
N TYR A 58 -15.77 8.06 0.36
CA TYR A 58 -15.61 9.48 0.68
C TYR A 58 -14.77 10.19 -0.36
N ASN A 59 -15.08 11.47 -0.57
CA ASN A 59 -14.20 12.39 -1.28
C ASN A 59 -13.19 12.97 -0.29
N GLY A 60 -11.94 13.04 -0.66
CA GLY A 60 -10.91 13.50 0.27
C GLY A 60 -9.57 13.74 -0.39
N ILE A 61 -8.56 13.82 0.45
CA ILE A 61 -7.16 13.87 0.05
C ILE A 61 -6.66 12.43 -0.01
N LEU A 62 -6.15 12.03 -1.16
CA LEU A 62 -5.54 10.73 -1.34
C LEU A 62 -4.10 10.78 -0.81
N LEU A 63 -3.77 9.88 0.08
CA LEU A 63 -2.43 9.64 0.58
C LEU A 63 -1.98 8.24 0.17
N TYR A 64 -0.71 8.09 -0.09
CA TYR A 64 -0.02 6.81 -0.14
C TYR A 64 0.78 6.70 1.16
N SER A 65 0.71 5.56 1.83
CA SER A 65 1.30 5.44 3.18
C SER A 65 1.98 4.11 3.41
N VAL A 66 3.03 4.16 4.22
CA VAL A 66 3.68 2.99 4.82
C VAL A 66 3.09 2.80 6.20
N ASN A 67 2.48 1.67 6.44
CA ASN A 67 1.83 1.36 7.70
C ASN A 67 2.42 0.08 8.32
N ASP A 68 2.50 0.07 9.64
CA ASP A 68 2.75 -1.12 10.43
C ASP A 68 1.52 -2.03 10.36
N PRO A 69 1.65 -3.28 9.86
CA PRO A 69 0.49 -4.15 9.68
C PRO A 69 -0.08 -4.71 10.99
N VAL A 70 0.66 -4.63 12.09
CA VAL A 70 0.21 -5.12 13.40
C VAL A 70 -0.64 -4.09 14.12
N THR A 71 -0.24 -2.83 14.05
CA THR A 71 -0.85 -1.74 14.83
C THR A 71 -1.68 -0.79 13.98
N GLY A 72 -1.50 -0.80 12.65
CA GLY A 72 -2.06 0.20 11.74
C GLY A 72 -1.37 1.57 11.85
N TYR A 73 -0.23 1.67 12.56
CA TYR A 73 0.48 2.93 12.69
C TYR A 73 1.04 3.40 11.34
N THR A 74 0.79 4.65 10.99
CA THR A 74 1.33 5.26 9.77
C THR A 74 2.73 5.79 10.02
N PHE A 75 3.73 5.11 9.47
CA PHE A 75 5.14 5.44 9.63
C PHE A 75 5.60 6.54 8.68
N ALA A 76 5.18 6.48 7.41
CA ALA A 76 5.47 7.48 6.40
C ALA A 76 4.27 7.63 5.46
N PHE A 77 4.11 8.81 4.84
CA PHE A 77 3.04 9.04 3.88
C PHE A 77 3.41 10.12 2.87
N GLU A 78 2.78 10.07 1.71
CA GLU A 78 2.88 11.08 0.66
C GLU A 78 1.49 11.40 0.10
N ALA A 79 1.18 12.70 -0.06
CA ALA A 79 -0.09 13.13 -0.62
C ALA A 79 -0.05 13.13 -2.16
N ASP A 80 -1.08 12.54 -2.78
CA ASP A 80 -1.27 12.62 -4.23
C ASP A 80 -1.60 14.07 -4.65
N ARG A 81 -0.70 14.67 -5.40
CA ARG A 81 -0.77 16.07 -5.82
C ARG A 81 -1.52 16.27 -7.12
N ARG A 82 -2.09 15.24 -7.72
CA ARG A 82 -2.76 15.26 -9.04
C ARG A 82 -1.90 15.78 -10.20
N ASN A 83 -0.66 16.06 -9.99
CA ASN A 83 0.27 16.33 -11.06
C ASN A 83 0.71 14.97 -11.58
N ASN A 84 0.85 14.80 -12.89
CA ASN A 84 1.41 13.58 -13.51
C ASN A 84 2.81 13.33 -12.94
N GLU A 85 2.88 12.88 -11.68
CA GLU A 85 4.12 12.57 -11.02
C GLU A 85 4.74 11.37 -11.71
N GLU A 86 6.02 11.49 -11.94
CA GLU A 86 6.83 10.51 -12.63
C GLU A 86 6.68 9.13 -11.97
N GLY A 87 6.33 8.12 -12.75
CA GLY A 87 6.18 6.74 -12.28
C GLY A 87 4.81 6.37 -11.71
N GLY A 88 3.84 7.29 -11.58
CA GLY A 88 2.50 6.97 -11.07
C GLY A 88 2.52 6.29 -9.70
N ARG A 89 1.59 5.34 -9.43
CA ARG A 89 1.52 4.60 -8.15
C ARG A 89 2.78 3.80 -7.82
N PRO A 90 3.43 3.09 -8.75
CA PRO A 90 4.72 2.46 -8.48
C PRO A 90 5.81 3.47 -8.06
N GLY A 91 5.83 4.67 -8.63
CA GLY A 91 6.75 5.74 -8.24
C GLY A 91 6.51 6.22 -6.80
N PHE A 92 5.26 6.34 -6.35
CA PHE A 92 4.95 6.63 -4.94
C PHE A 92 5.47 5.54 -4.02
N ALA A 93 5.25 4.26 -4.36
CA ALA A 93 5.77 3.16 -3.56
C ALA A 93 7.29 3.21 -3.42
N MET A 94 8.01 3.49 -4.51
CA MET A 94 9.48 3.59 -4.49
C MET A 94 9.97 4.72 -3.57
N ARG A 95 9.38 5.93 -3.66
CA ARG A 95 9.74 7.05 -2.77
C ARG A 95 9.44 6.75 -1.30
N LEU A 96 8.33 6.08 -1.02
CA LEU A 96 8.00 5.64 0.34
C LEU A 96 8.99 4.60 0.87
N CYS A 97 9.49 3.72 0.00
CA CYS A 97 10.53 2.74 0.35
C CYS A 97 11.85 3.40 0.78
N GLU A 98 12.17 4.61 0.30
CA GLU A 98 13.37 5.34 0.72
C GLU A 98 13.42 5.57 2.24
N TYR A 99 12.27 5.76 2.90
CA TYR A 99 12.19 5.96 4.35
C TYR A 99 12.46 4.71 5.19
N ILE A 100 12.44 3.53 4.57
CA ILE A 100 12.57 2.23 5.25
C ILE A 100 13.67 1.35 4.63
N SER A 101 14.56 1.96 3.84
CA SER A 101 15.64 1.27 3.13
C SER A 101 16.74 0.77 4.06
N GLY A 102 17.46 -0.28 3.62
CA GLY A 102 18.69 -0.77 4.28
C GLY A 102 18.49 -1.79 5.40
N GLU A 103 17.26 -2.06 5.84
CA GLU A 103 16.99 -2.94 6.98
C GLU A 103 16.36 -4.29 6.60
N TRP A 104 16.29 -4.59 5.32
CA TRP A 104 15.73 -5.84 4.78
C TRP A 104 14.31 -6.16 5.29
N ARG A 105 13.50 -5.11 5.52
CA ARG A 105 12.09 -5.26 5.86
C ARG A 105 11.30 -5.86 4.71
N ARG A 106 10.23 -6.55 5.03
CA ARG A 106 9.29 -7.12 4.06
C ARG A 106 8.15 -6.15 3.83
N VAL A 107 8.03 -5.64 2.60
CA VAL A 107 7.01 -4.64 2.22
C VAL A 107 5.96 -5.28 1.33
N TRP A 108 4.72 -5.21 1.77
CA TRP A 108 3.56 -5.77 1.09
C TRP A 108 2.75 -4.68 0.41
N MET A 109 2.32 -4.93 -0.83
CA MET A 109 1.65 -3.94 -1.66
C MET A 109 0.48 -4.54 -2.43
N ASP A 110 -0.61 -3.75 -2.58
CA ASP A 110 -1.71 -4.13 -3.48
C ASP A 110 -1.33 -3.98 -4.96
N SER A 111 -2.13 -4.56 -5.82
CA SER A 111 -1.89 -4.82 -7.25
C SER A 111 -1.55 -3.59 -8.11
N VAL A 112 -1.83 -2.40 -7.61
CA VAL A 112 -1.59 -1.14 -8.34
C VAL A 112 -0.18 -0.58 -8.13
N PHE A 113 0.56 -1.08 -7.16
CA PHE A 113 1.89 -0.58 -6.78
C PHE A 113 3.03 -1.44 -7.31
N PRO A 114 3.05 -2.79 -7.09
CA PRO A 114 4.23 -3.57 -7.43
C PRO A 114 4.33 -3.84 -8.92
N THR A 115 5.52 -3.70 -9.41
CA THR A 115 5.97 -4.20 -10.71
C THR A 115 7.21 -5.04 -10.49
N ILE A 116 7.54 -5.98 -11.38
CA ILE A 116 8.76 -6.78 -11.23
C ILE A 116 10.00 -5.90 -11.16
N ARG A 117 10.09 -4.87 -11.99
CA ARG A 117 11.19 -3.88 -11.93
C ARG A 117 11.20 -3.10 -10.59
N GLY A 118 10.03 -2.78 -10.04
CA GLY A 118 9.91 -2.15 -8.72
C GLY A 118 10.43 -3.06 -7.61
N LEU A 119 10.07 -4.35 -7.63
CA LEU A 119 10.57 -5.34 -6.67
C LEU A 119 12.10 -5.52 -6.77
N GLU A 120 12.65 -5.53 -7.99
CA GLU A 120 14.10 -5.56 -8.23
C GLU A 120 14.80 -4.31 -7.66
N ALA A 121 14.21 -3.12 -7.84
CA ALA A 121 14.74 -1.87 -7.29
C ALA A 121 14.64 -1.82 -5.76
N MET A 122 13.55 -2.32 -5.17
CA MET A 122 13.42 -2.45 -3.71
C MET A 122 14.49 -3.36 -3.13
N TYR A 123 14.80 -4.47 -3.81
CA TYR A 123 15.87 -5.37 -3.41
C TYR A 123 17.23 -4.66 -3.37
N ASP A 124 17.51 -3.80 -4.37
CA ASP A 124 18.72 -2.97 -4.39
C ASP A 124 18.78 -1.95 -3.23
N MET A 125 17.63 -1.55 -2.71
CA MET A 125 17.51 -0.66 -1.55
C MET A 125 17.60 -1.40 -0.20
N GLY A 126 17.84 -2.71 -0.22
CA GLY A 126 17.84 -3.54 0.99
C GLY A 126 16.44 -3.73 1.57
N ILE A 127 15.45 -3.92 0.70
CA ILE A 127 14.05 -4.16 1.07
C ILE A 127 13.57 -5.41 0.33
N TYR A 128 12.91 -6.31 1.03
CA TYR A 128 12.15 -7.37 0.41
C TYR A 128 10.76 -6.85 0.02
N GLY A 129 10.45 -6.92 -1.28
CA GLY A 129 9.15 -6.52 -1.80
C GLY A 129 8.25 -7.70 -2.08
N GLY A 130 6.95 -7.55 -1.88
CA GLY A 130 5.95 -8.53 -2.24
C GLY A 130 4.57 -7.93 -2.45
N GLY A 131 3.75 -8.62 -3.22
CA GLY A 131 2.36 -8.19 -3.44
C GLY A 131 1.72 -8.84 -4.65
N THR A 132 0.47 -8.47 -4.87
CA THR A 132 -0.28 -8.91 -6.04
C THR A 132 0.17 -8.14 -7.29
N ILE A 133 0.38 -8.82 -8.41
CA ILE A 133 0.89 -8.25 -9.66
C ILE A 133 -0.23 -8.08 -10.67
N LYS A 134 -0.46 -6.85 -11.09
CA LYS A 134 -1.40 -6.53 -12.17
C LYS A 134 -0.69 -6.47 -13.53
N HIS A 135 0.49 -5.85 -13.56
CA HIS A 135 1.29 -5.70 -14.77
C HIS A 135 2.15 -6.94 -15.00
N ILE A 136 2.01 -7.56 -16.17
CA ILE A 136 2.70 -8.82 -16.53
C ILE A 136 4.15 -8.64 -16.95
N MET A 137 4.60 -7.41 -17.21
CA MET A 137 5.96 -7.18 -17.71
C MET A 137 7.01 -7.70 -16.72
N GLY A 138 7.73 -8.73 -17.11
CA GLY A 138 8.74 -9.40 -16.30
C GLY A 138 8.22 -10.53 -15.41
N PHE A 139 6.89 -10.72 -15.30
CA PHE A 139 6.32 -11.89 -14.63
C PHE A 139 6.50 -13.15 -15.51
N PRO A 140 6.71 -14.36 -14.94
CA PRO A 140 6.89 -15.57 -15.72
C PRO A 140 5.73 -15.82 -16.69
N ALA A 141 6.04 -15.95 -17.99
CA ALA A 141 5.03 -16.03 -19.05
C ALA A 141 4.17 -17.29 -18.92
N GLU A 142 4.76 -18.40 -18.51
CA GLU A 142 4.07 -19.69 -18.33
C GLU A 142 2.97 -19.58 -17.25
N LEU A 143 3.22 -18.80 -16.18
CA LEU A 143 2.21 -18.54 -15.14
C LEU A 143 1.12 -17.60 -15.63
N ASP A 144 1.45 -16.63 -16.48
CA ASP A 144 0.45 -15.70 -17.03
C ASP A 144 -0.48 -16.38 -18.04
N GLU A 145 0.01 -17.35 -18.77
CA GLU A 145 -0.77 -18.17 -19.71
C GLU A 145 -1.85 -18.99 -19.00
N LEU A 146 -1.57 -19.52 -17.81
CA LEU A 146 -2.57 -20.21 -16.99
C LEU A 146 -3.77 -19.31 -16.68
N LYS A 147 -3.55 -18.00 -16.56
CA LYS A 147 -4.64 -17.02 -16.37
C LYS A 147 -5.44 -16.77 -17.65
N ARG A 148 -4.83 -16.89 -18.81
CA ARG A 148 -5.52 -16.63 -20.11
C ARG A 148 -6.55 -17.69 -20.45
N GLY A 149 -6.35 -18.93 -19.97
CA GLY A 149 -7.33 -20.01 -20.08
C GLY A 149 -8.59 -19.82 -19.22
N MET A 150 -8.72 -18.72 -18.50
CA MET A 150 -9.83 -18.45 -17.56
C MET A 150 -11.17 -18.11 -18.19
N GLY A 151 -11.22 -17.83 -19.49
CA GLY A 151 -12.48 -17.65 -20.22
C GLY A 151 -13.24 -18.94 -20.44
N ASP A 152 -12.61 -20.08 -20.21
CA ASP A 152 -13.18 -21.39 -20.37
C ASP A 152 -13.96 -21.83 -19.12
N LYS A 153 -15.04 -22.60 -19.37
CA LYS A 153 -15.90 -23.19 -18.33
C LYS A 153 -15.15 -24.16 -17.40
N ASN A 154 -13.91 -24.53 -17.76
CA ASN A 154 -13.00 -25.40 -16.99
C ASN A 154 -11.72 -24.63 -16.66
N PRO A 155 -11.60 -24.08 -15.44
CA PRO A 155 -10.36 -23.45 -15.01
C PRO A 155 -9.23 -24.48 -14.95
N VAL A 156 -8.04 -24.10 -15.43
CA VAL A 156 -6.83 -24.95 -15.42
C VAL A 156 -6.44 -25.34 -13.99
N LEU A 157 -6.58 -24.38 -13.04
CA LEU A 157 -6.37 -24.62 -11.63
C LEU A 157 -7.72 -24.66 -10.90
N LYS A 158 -7.93 -25.66 -10.06
CA LYS A 158 -9.08 -25.71 -9.14
C LYS A 158 -8.88 -24.73 -7.99
N LYS A 159 -9.95 -24.42 -7.29
CA LYS A 159 -9.90 -23.55 -6.11
C LYS A 159 -8.93 -24.09 -5.05
N GLY A 160 -8.01 -23.25 -4.59
CA GLY A 160 -6.93 -23.63 -3.67
C GLY A 160 -5.68 -24.17 -4.36
N GLU A 161 -5.71 -24.46 -5.67
CA GLU A 161 -4.51 -24.87 -6.40
C GLU A 161 -3.66 -23.65 -6.79
N TYR A 162 -2.37 -23.89 -6.93
CA TYR A 162 -1.39 -22.86 -7.31
C TYR A 162 -0.28 -23.45 -8.18
N GLU A 163 0.33 -22.59 -8.95
CA GLU A 163 1.57 -22.85 -9.69
C GLU A 163 2.56 -21.75 -9.40
N TRP A 164 3.83 -22.06 -9.44
CA TRP A 164 4.90 -21.12 -9.12
C TRP A 164 6.15 -21.30 -9.99
N ARG A 165 6.95 -20.23 -10.06
CA ARG A 165 8.28 -20.23 -10.69
C ARG A 165 9.20 -19.30 -9.90
N MET A 166 10.45 -19.76 -9.74
CA MET A 166 11.56 -18.88 -9.37
C MET A 166 12.15 -18.29 -10.64
N ALA A 167 12.20 -16.98 -10.73
CA ALA A 167 12.76 -16.28 -11.86
C ALA A 167 13.94 -15.41 -11.43
N PRO A 168 15.06 -15.41 -12.16
CA PRO A 168 16.21 -14.57 -11.82
C PRO A 168 15.84 -13.10 -11.97
N MET A 169 16.36 -12.27 -11.07
CA MET A 169 16.27 -10.82 -11.22
C MET A 169 17.16 -10.36 -12.36
N LYS A 170 16.70 -9.38 -13.12
CA LYS A 170 17.49 -8.79 -14.20
C LYS A 170 18.72 -8.08 -13.66
N ALA A 171 19.75 -7.95 -14.48
CA ALA A 171 20.91 -7.13 -14.17
C ALA A 171 20.49 -5.66 -13.91
N LYS A 172 21.29 -4.96 -13.11
CA LYS A 172 21.13 -3.52 -12.87
C LYS A 172 21.37 -2.71 -14.15
N ALA A 173 21.01 -1.45 -14.15
CA ALA A 173 21.22 -0.55 -15.29
C ALA A 173 22.71 -0.39 -15.66
N ASP A 174 23.61 -0.56 -14.71
CA ASP A 174 25.07 -0.53 -14.88
C ASP A 174 25.66 -1.86 -15.37
N GLY A 175 24.81 -2.88 -15.66
CA GLY A 175 25.21 -4.20 -16.09
C GLY A 175 25.58 -5.17 -14.96
N THR A 176 25.58 -4.74 -13.71
CA THR A 176 25.86 -5.61 -12.55
C THR A 176 24.77 -6.67 -12.39
N GLU A 177 25.15 -7.93 -12.37
CA GLU A 177 24.22 -9.03 -12.13
C GLU A 177 23.68 -9.04 -10.69
N ARG A 178 22.38 -9.25 -10.55
CA ARG A 178 21.76 -9.54 -9.24
C ARG A 178 21.79 -11.05 -9.02
N LYS A 179 22.56 -11.50 -8.03
CA LYS A 179 22.58 -12.92 -7.61
C LYS A 179 21.36 -13.27 -6.76
N ALA A 180 20.18 -12.89 -7.23
CA ALA A 180 18.91 -13.07 -6.54
C ALA A 180 17.80 -13.44 -7.53
N ALA A 181 16.76 -14.05 -7.01
CA ALA A 181 15.57 -14.42 -7.76
C ALA A 181 14.33 -13.90 -7.03
N PHE A 182 13.23 -13.78 -7.75
CA PHE A 182 11.92 -13.57 -7.16
C PHE A 182 11.05 -14.81 -7.39
N LEU A 183 10.14 -15.05 -6.44
CA LEU A 183 9.12 -16.08 -6.54
C LEU A 183 7.87 -15.47 -7.19
N GLY A 184 7.48 -15.95 -8.36
CA GLY A 184 6.21 -15.68 -8.99
C GLY A 184 5.21 -16.82 -8.73
N VAL A 185 3.99 -16.49 -8.34
CA VAL A 185 2.92 -17.46 -8.03
C VAL A 185 1.64 -17.03 -8.71
N ILE A 186 0.91 -18.00 -9.26
CA ILE A 186 -0.50 -17.88 -9.59
C ILE A 186 -1.29 -18.80 -8.67
N TRP A 187 -2.28 -18.28 -8.01
CA TRP A 187 -3.13 -18.99 -7.04
C TRP A 187 -4.59 -18.75 -7.36
N HIS A 188 -5.40 -19.81 -7.31
CA HIS A 188 -6.83 -19.74 -7.54
C HIS A 188 -7.60 -19.74 -6.20
N ASP A 189 -8.13 -18.55 -5.82
CA ASP A 189 -9.06 -18.38 -4.69
C ASP A 189 -10.50 -18.22 -5.21
N VAL A 190 -11.11 -17.07 -5.09
CA VAL A 190 -12.37 -16.69 -5.77
C VAL A 190 -12.11 -16.37 -7.25
N GLY A 191 -10.90 -15.96 -7.55
CA GLY A 191 -10.34 -15.72 -8.86
C GLY A 191 -8.84 -15.94 -8.80
N TYR A 192 -8.16 -15.80 -9.93
CA TYR A 192 -6.72 -16.00 -9.97
C TYR A 192 -5.97 -14.76 -9.49
N ALA A 193 -5.20 -14.92 -8.43
CA ALA A 193 -4.27 -13.94 -7.93
C ALA A 193 -2.85 -14.26 -8.44
N LYS A 194 -2.20 -13.26 -9.05
CA LYS A 194 -0.76 -13.30 -9.33
C LYS A 194 -0.03 -12.60 -8.21
N VAL A 195 0.89 -13.28 -7.57
CA VAL A 195 1.70 -12.74 -6.47
C VAL A 195 3.18 -12.88 -6.83
N ALA A 196 3.97 -11.87 -6.54
CA ALA A 196 5.43 -11.96 -6.63
C ALA A 196 6.07 -11.47 -5.34
N THR A 197 7.20 -12.06 -4.98
CA THR A 197 7.97 -11.67 -3.80
C THR A 197 9.45 -11.97 -3.96
N THR A 198 10.28 -11.16 -3.31
CA THR A 198 11.73 -11.28 -3.34
C THR A 198 12.32 -11.92 -2.07
N CYS A 199 11.49 -12.34 -1.10
CA CYS A 199 11.94 -12.87 0.18
C CYS A 199 11.54 -14.32 0.46
N HIS A 200 10.75 -14.97 -0.40
CA HIS A 200 10.20 -16.29 -0.13
C HIS A 200 10.79 -17.38 -1.02
N GLN A 201 10.83 -18.58 -0.45
CA GLN A 201 10.91 -19.84 -1.18
C GLN A 201 9.50 -20.41 -1.38
N PRO A 202 9.31 -21.40 -2.25
CA PRO A 202 7.99 -21.98 -2.54
C PRO A 202 7.52 -22.95 -1.45
N ASP A 203 7.47 -22.49 -0.20
CA ASP A 203 7.07 -23.30 0.94
C ASP A 203 5.54 -23.39 1.02
N ALA A 204 5.04 -24.62 1.11
CA ALA A 204 3.60 -24.92 1.16
C ALA A 204 3.02 -24.64 2.55
N THR A 205 1.87 -23.99 2.58
CA THR A 205 1.10 -23.71 3.81
C THR A 205 -0.40 -23.68 3.50
N THR A 206 -1.21 -23.19 4.43
CA THR A 206 -2.65 -23.02 4.24
C THR A 206 -3.10 -21.62 4.65
N VAL A 207 -4.21 -21.18 4.07
CA VAL A 207 -4.90 -19.95 4.45
C VAL A 207 -6.38 -20.20 4.70
N LYS A 208 -6.92 -19.60 5.76
CA LYS A 208 -8.34 -19.76 6.12
C LYS A 208 -9.22 -18.85 5.26
N ARG A 209 -10.16 -19.45 4.52
CA ARG A 209 -11.12 -18.75 3.66
C ARG A 209 -12.56 -19.11 4.04
N ARG A 210 -13.49 -18.18 3.80
CA ARG A 210 -14.92 -18.46 3.88
C ARG A 210 -15.38 -19.12 2.59
N GLU A 211 -16.17 -20.17 2.70
CA GLU A 211 -16.83 -20.82 1.57
C GLU A 211 -18.33 -20.65 1.64
N SER A 212 -18.95 -20.52 0.46
CA SER A 212 -20.41 -20.44 0.37
C SER A 212 -21.03 -21.75 0.83
N GLY A 213 -22.00 -21.68 1.75
CA GLY A 213 -22.70 -22.84 2.29
C GLY A 213 -21.97 -23.56 3.43
N ILE A 214 -20.76 -23.15 3.81
CA ILE A 214 -20.02 -23.73 4.94
C ILE A 214 -19.97 -22.72 6.09
N GLN A 215 -20.40 -23.17 7.28
CA GLN A 215 -20.29 -22.36 8.48
C GLN A 215 -18.84 -22.36 8.97
N GLY A 216 -18.21 -21.17 9.05
CA GLY A 216 -16.83 -21.03 9.48
C GLY A 216 -15.87 -20.71 8.33
N ARG A 217 -14.59 -21.02 8.55
CA ARG A 217 -13.51 -20.86 7.57
C ARG A 217 -12.87 -22.22 7.31
N VAL A 218 -12.55 -22.49 6.05
CA VAL A 218 -11.89 -23.70 5.58
C VAL A 218 -10.43 -23.39 5.25
N ASP A 219 -9.54 -24.33 5.52
CA ASP A 219 -8.13 -24.22 5.16
C ASP A 219 -7.95 -24.54 3.67
N HIS A 220 -7.42 -23.60 2.93
CA HIS A 220 -7.06 -23.73 1.52
C HIS A 220 -5.55 -23.81 1.36
N PRO A 221 -5.02 -24.76 0.56
CA PRO A 221 -3.61 -24.81 0.22
C PRO A 221 -3.14 -23.51 -0.43
N CYS A 222 -1.96 -23.04 -0.06
CA CYS A 222 -1.28 -21.92 -0.70
C CYS A 222 0.21 -21.99 -0.40
N LEU A 223 0.98 -21.07 -0.98
CA LEU A 223 2.37 -20.83 -0.58
C LEU A 223 2.45 -19.81 0.57
N ASP A 224 3.54 -19.85 1.31
CA ASP A 224 3.76 -19.01 2.48
C ASP A 224 3.71 -17.51 2.16
N ASN A 225 4.22 -17.10 1.00
CA ASN A 225 4.14 -15.72 0.52
C ASN A 225 2.69 -15.20 0.40
N ILE A 226 1.72 -16.06 0.07
CA ILE A 226 0.30 -15.70 0.00
C ILE A 226 -0.26 -15.54 1.41
N SER A 227 0.10 -16.44 2.32
CA SER A 227 -0.28 -16.38 3.72
C SER A 227 0.23 -15.10 4.38
N GLU A 228 1.52 -14.78 4.21
CA GLU A 228 2.13 -13.55 4.72
C GLU A 228 1.53 -12.29 4.09
N TYR A 229 1.30 -12.28 2.78
CA TYR A 229 0.60 -11.19 2.11
C TYR A 229 -0.75 -10.91 2.76
N ASN A 230 -1.58 -11.95 2.93
CA ASN A 230 -2.91 -11.81 3.53
C ASN A 230 -2.85 -11.33 4.99
N LYS A 231 -1.82 -11.72 5.73
CA LYS A 231 -1.63 -11.32 7.12
C LYS A 231 -1.19 -9.86 7.25
N ASN A 232 -0.32 -9.40 6.34
CA ASN A 232 0.41 -8.15 6.52
C ASN A 232 -0.05 -7.01 5.57
N MET A 233 -0.95 -7.27 4.60
CA MET A 233 -1.42 -6.22 3.68
C MET A 233 -2.41 -5.24 4.34
N GLY A 234 -3.07 -5.63 5.43
CA GLY A 234 -4.17 -4.90 6.05
C GLY A 234 -3.79 -3.67 6.90
N GLY A 235 -2.53 -3.25 6.96
CA GLY A 235 -2.10 -2.14 7.86
C GLY A 235 -2.82 -0.82 7.59
N THR A 236 -3.01 -0.46 6.33
CA THR A 236 -3.73 0.78 5.96
C THR A 236 -5.21 0.70 6.30
N ASP A 237 -5.86 -0.44 6.04
CA ASP A 237 -7.27 -0.65 6.41
C ASP A 237 -7.47 -0.57 7.93
N GLN A 238 -6.53 -1.12 8.69
CA GLN A 238 -6.54 -1.02 10.16
C GLN A 238 -6.37 0.42 10.62
N CYS A 239 -5.46 1.19 10.02
CA CYS A 239 -5.31 2.61 10.28
C CYS A 239 -6.62 3.38 9.99
N ASP A 240 -7.27 3.10 8.88
CA ASP A 240 -8.53 3.72 8.50
C ASP A 240 -9.66 3.39 9.49
N GLN A 241 -9.72 2.15 9.99
CA GLN A 241 -10.68 1.74 11.02
C GLN A 241 -10.42 2.47 12.34
N LEU A 242 -9.17 2.51 12.81
CA LEU A 242 -8.80 3.24 14.04
C LEU A 242 -9.14 4.73 13.94
N ARG A 243 -8.85 5.34 12.79
CA ARG A 243 -9.18 6.75 12.54
C ARG A 243 -10.69 7.01 12.55
N GLN A 244 -11.50 6.08 12.03
CA GLN A 244 -12.96 6.19 12.08
C GLN A 244 -13.51 6.07 13.50
N LEU A 245 -12.94 5.22 14.34
CA LEU A 245 -13.31 5.08 15.76
C LEU A 245 -12.97 6.34 16.55
N GLN A 246 -11.85 7.01 16.23
CA GLN A 246 -11.42 8.26 16.88
C GLN A 246 -12.10 9.50 16.31
N HIS A 247 -13.09 9.36 15.44
CA HIS A 247 -13.87 10.47 14.91
C HIS A 247 -14.74 11.10 16.03
N HIS A 248 -14.08 11.67 17.04
CA HIS A 248 -14.71 12.67 17.86
C HIS A 248 -15.01 13.86 16.94
N ARG A 249 -16.28 14.00 16.57
CA ARG A 249 -16.84 15.27 16.12
C ARG A 249 -16.65 16.27 17.27
N GLN A 250 -15.45 16.81 17.41
CA GLN A 250 -15.29 18.10 18.07
C GLN A 250 -15.97 19.11 17.15
N THR A 251 -17.27 19.21 17.26
CA THR A 251 -18.00 20.41 16.94
C THR A 251 -17.45 21.45 17.91
N VAL A 252 -16.36 22.11 17.50
CA VAL A 252 -15.95 23.35 18.16
C VAL A 252 -17.07 24.32 17.85
N ARG A 253 -18.09 24.33 18.72
CA ARG A 253 -19.10 25.38 18.76
C ARG A 253 -18.35 26.70 19.02
N GLY A 254 -18.15 27.43 17.91
CA GLY A 254 -18.11 28.86 17.91
C GLY A 254 -17.07 29.56 18.78
N HIS A 255 -15.78 29.47 18.44
CA HIS A 255 -14.93 30.66 18.57
C HIS A 255 -14.85 31.33 17.21
N ARG A 256 -15.64 32.40 17.03
CA ARG A 256 -15.49 33.34 15.93
C ARG A 256 -14.13 34.02 16.09
N CYS A 257 -13.14 33.54 15.38
CA CYS A 257 -11.92 34.29 15.17
C CYS A 257 -12.20 35.27 14.02
N THR A 258 -12.49 36.51 14.35
CA THR A 258 -12.62 37.62 13.42
C THR A 258 -11.21 38.12 13.08
N ILE A 259 -10.57 37.57 12.08
CA ILE A 259 -9.42 38.20 11.43
C ILE A 259 -9.93 38.75 10.10
N GLY A 260 -10.05 40.06 10.04
CA GLY A 260 -10.27 40.83 8.80
C GLY A 260 -11.60 40.56 8.10
N GLY A 261 -12.72 41.00 8.66
CA GLY A 261 -13.91 41.46 7.94
C GLY A 261 -14.67 40.51 7.00
N LYS A 262 -14.38 39.20 6.93
CA LYS A 262 -15.17 38.24 6.13
C LYS A 262 -15.50 36.99 6.94
N LYS A 263 -16.78 36.78 7.18
CA LYS A 263 -17.34 35.56 7.82
C LYS A 263 -17.02 34.33 6.97
N GLY A 264 -16.18 33.46 7.47
CA GLY A 264 -15.90 32.15 6.90
C GLY A 264 -15.69 31.13 8.00
N THR A 265 -16.63 30.19 8.13
CA THR A 265 -16.47 29.02 9.01
C THR A 265 -15.50 28.03 8.37
N SER A 266 -14.29 27.95 8.88
CA SER A 266 -13.34 26.88 8.53
C SER A 266 -13.25 25.90 9.70
N THR A 267 -13.61 24.66 9.46
CA THR A 267 -13.41 23.54 10.40
C THR A 267 -12.01 23.00 10.16
N VAL A 268 -11.11 23.20 11.10
CA VAL A 268 -9.78 22.57 11.14
C VAL A 268 -9.89 21.35 12.03
N THR A 269 -9.69 20.17 11.47
CA THR A 269 -9.58 18.92 12.23
C THR A 269 -8.11 18.75 12.60
N LEU A 270 -7.77 18.97 13.87
CA LEU A 270 -6.44 18.70 14.42
C LEU A 270 -6.39 17.25 14.92
N TRP A 271 -5.36 16.54 14.51
CA TRP A 271 -5.05 15.21 15.01
C TRP A 271 -4.24 15.35 16.30
N ALA A 272 -4.81 14.95 17.42
CA ALA A 272 -4.06 14.77 18.66
C ALA A 272 -3.98 13.27 18.93
N ASN A 273 -2.79 12.70 18.84
CA ASN A 273 -2.48 11.41 19.43
C ASN A 273 -2.38 11.64 20.94
N SER A 274 -3.44 11.31 21.70
CA SER A 274 -3.34 11.13 23.14
C SER A 274 -3.16 9.64 23.42
N GLN A 275 -1.93 9.23 23.65
CA GLN A 275 -1.63 8.02 24.39
C GLN A 275 -1.60 8.42 25.89
N THR A 276 -2.49 7.89 26.66
CA THR A 276 -2.32 7.57 28.07
C THR A 276 -2.53 6.09 28.23
#